data_761842f453d47ab87e833e442ce19deb
#
_entry.id   761842f453d47ab87e833e442ce19deb
#
_cell.length_a   1.000
_cell.length_b   1.000
_cell.length_c   1.000
_cell.angle_alpha   90.00
_cell.angle_beta   90.00
_cell.angle_gamma   90.00
#
_symmetry.space_group_name_H-M   'P 1'
#
loop_
_entity.id
_entity.type
_entity.pdbx_description
1 polymer ?
#
loop_
_entity_poly.entity_id
_entity_poly.type
_entity_poly.pdbx_seq_one_letter_code
_entity_poly.pdbx_strand_id
1 'polypeptide(L)'
;GGSTIADQVDASGKRCRADLAEYIRSMHEFDGNIEISIVARNDIAAGYGMQIPDVLETVREVRRAIDEDQADGVVIVMGTDCMEEAAFAFETLLQTDVPVVVTGAMRVATARGAEGPANLLNAIRAAASDALSGLGVVVILNEWIHSALYVQKLHPSNCAAFGSEFPIGMVAEGDVSIRTRPIRRK
;
A
#
# COMPACT_ATOMS: atom_id res chain seq x y z
N GLY A 1 -2.40 -4.40 -10.09
CA GLY A 1 -3.70 -3.83 -9.70
C GLY A 1 -3.90 -2.41 -10.21
N GLY A 2 -5.16 -2.01 -10.36
CA GLY A 2 -5.52 -0.67 -10.82
C GLY A 2 -5.30 0.37 -9.74
N SER A 3 -4.12 0.96 -9.68
CA SER A 3 -3.81 2.03 -8.73
C SER A 3 -3.60 3.35 -9.46
N THR A 4 -4.08 4.45 -8.87
CA THR A 4 -3.85 5.81 -9.35
C THR A 4 -2.36 6.17 -9.38
N ILE A 5 -1.52 5.52 -8.58
CA ILE A 5 -0.05 5.67 -8.63
C ILE A 5 0.50 5.34 -10.03
N ALA A 6 -0.05 4.31 -10.69
CA ALA A 6 0.37 3.89 -12.03
C ALA A 6 -0.38 4.62 -13.16
N ASP A 7 -1.41 5.40 -12.85
CA ASP A 7 -2.17 6.12 -13.87
C ASP A 7 -1.43 7.39 -14.29
N GLN A 8 -1.22 7.54 -15.58
CA GLN A 8 -0.64 8.71 -16.23
C GLN A 8 -1.61 9.27 -17.27
N VAL A 9 -1.36 10.49 -17.68
CA VAL A 9 -2.04 11.12 -18.82
C VAL A 9 -0.97 11.39 -19.88
N ASP A 10 -1.12 10.79 -21.05
CA ASP A 10 -0.20 11.00 -22.18
C ASP A 10 -0.34 12.39 -22.80
N ALA A 11 0.50 12.69 -23.76
CA ALA A 11 0.51 13.99 -24.44
C ALA A 11 -0.81 14.29 -25.19
N SER A 12 -1.66 13.29 -25.47
CA SER A 12 -2.97 13.43 -26.08
C SER A 12 -4.11 13.64 -25.06
N GLY A 13 -3.81 13.60 -23.76
CA GLY A 13 -4.78 13.69 -22.68
C GLY A 13 -5.46 12.36 -22.35
N LYS A 14 -5.02 11.24 -22.93
CA LYS A 14 -5.56 9.91 -22.67
C LYS A 14 -4.88 9.29 -21.45
N ARG A 15 -5.68 8.67 -20.58
CA ARG A 15 -5.13 7.87 -19.47
C ARG A 15 -4.40 6.64 -20.00
N CYS A 16 -3.17 6.46 -19.56
CA CYS A 16 -2.36 5.27 -19.77
C CYS A 16 -1.79 4.81 -18.43
N ARG A 17 -1.32 3.58 -18.36
CA ARG A 17 -0.61 3.06 -17.17
C ARG A 17 0.88 3.19 -17.35
N ALA A 18 1.56 3.75 -16.33
CA ALA A 18 3.00 3.63 -16.19
C ALA A 18 3.37 2.20 -15.78
N ASP A 19 4.54 1.75 -16.15
CA ASP A 19 5.13 0.55 -15.58
C ASP A 19 5.61 0.88 -14.15
N LEU A 20 4.81 0.46 -13.16
CA LEU A 20 5.13 0.65 -11.75
C LEU A 20 6.45 -0.04 -11.37
N ALA A 21 6.76 -1.16 -12.03
CA ALA A 21 8.00 -1.89 -11.80
C ALA A 21 9.22 -1.10 -12.29
N GLU A 22 9.12 -0.47 -13.47
CA GLU A 22 10.15 0.43 -13.97
C GLU A 22 10.32 1.64 -13.05
N TYR A 23 9.20 2.22 -12.60
CA TYR A 23 9.22 3.33 -11.66
C TYR A 23 9.93 2.96 -10.35
N ILE A 24 9.58 1.83 -9.73
CA ILE A 24 10.23 1.37 -8.48
C ILE A 24 11.73 1.14 -8.70
N ARG A 25 12.14 0.52 -9.82
CA ARG A 25 13.56 0.31 -10.13
C ARG A 25 14.34 1.60 -10.35
N SER A 26 13.67 2.69 -10.72
CA SER A 26 14.27 4.02 -10.91
C SER A 26 14.41 4.81 -9.60
N MET A 27 13.83 4.32 -8.50
CA MET A 27 13.94 4.98 -7.19
C MET A 27 15.36 4.74 -6.63
N HIS A 28 16.12 5.82 -6.45
CA HIS A 28 17.49 5.78 -5.92
C HIS A 28 17.55 5.95 -4.39
N GLU A 29 16.41 6.08 -3.75
CA GLU A 29 16.27 6.37 -2.32
C GLU A 29 16.50 5.15 -1.41
N PHE A 30 16.70 3.97 -2.01
CA PHE A 30 17.01 2.75 -1.27
C PHE A 30 18.51 2.49 -1.35
N ASP A 31 19.24 2.76 -0.29
CA ASP A 31 20.71 2.66 -0.16
C ASP A 31 21.27 1.21 -0.27
N GLY A 32 20.76 0.41 -1.20
CA GLY A 32 21.20 -0.96 -1.47
C GLY A 32 20.86 -2.00 -0.39
N ASN A 33 20.18 -1.59 0.69
CA ASN A 33 19.82 -2.48 1.80
C ASN A 33 18.43 -3.11 1.66
N ILE A 34 17.65 -2.72 0.65
CA ILE A 34 16.30 -3.26 0.40
C ILE A 34 16.29 -3.90 -0.98
N GLU A 35 16.08 -5.22 -1.02
CA GLU A 35 15.83 -5.96 -2.24
C GLU A 35 14.31 -5.97 -2.51
N ILE A 36 13.89 -5.57 -3.72
CA ILE A 36 12.48 -5.47 -4.08
C ILE A 36 12.15 -6.45 -5.18
N SER A 37 11.30 -7.42 -4.85
CA SER A 37 10.66 -8.31 -5.82
C SER A 37 9.27 -7.78 -6.18
N ILE A 38 8.92 -7.78 -7.47
CA ILE A 38 7.68 -7.16 -7.94
C ILE A 38 6.80 -8.19 -8.63
N VAL A 39 5.58 -8.36 -8.11
CA VAL A 39 4.52 -9.15 -8.73
C VAL A 39 3.47 -8.21 -9.33
N ALA A 40 3.41 -8.15 -10.66
CA ALA A 40 2.46 -7.30 -11.36
C ALA A 40 1.14 -8.07 -11.62
N ARG A 41 0.04 -7.54 -11.10
CA ARG A 41 -1.32 -8.08 -11.30
C ARG A 41 -2.10 -7.14 -12.22
N ASN A 42 -1.99 -7.39 -13.54
CA ASN A 42 -2.69 -6.60 -14.57
C ASN A 42 -4.12 -7.08 -14.85
N ASP A 43 -4.46 -8.25 -14.33
CA ASP A 43 -5.76 -8.92 -14.42
C ASP A 43 -6.77 -8.45 -13.38
N ILE A 44 -6.32 -7.82 -12.29
CA ILE A 44 -7.19 -7.25 -11.27
C ILE A 44 -7.76 -5.91 -11.75
N ALA A 45 -9.08 -5.77 -11.68
CA ALA A 45 -9.77 -4.53 -12.01
C ALA A 45 -9.28 -3.34 -11.16
N ALA A 46 -9.52 -2.12 -11.64
CA ALA A 46 -9.35 -0.92 -10.84
C ALA A 46 -10.19 -1.01 -9.55
N GLY A 47 -9.82 -0.24 -8.51
CA GLY A 47 -10.41 -0.36 -7.17
C GLY A 47 -11.93 -0.49 -7.14
N TYR A 48 -12.65 0.32 -7.93
CA TYR A 48 -14.12 0.24 -8.05
C TYR A 48 -14.64 -1.06 -8.70
N GLY A 49 -13.81 -1.83 -9.35
CA GLY A 49 -14.14 -3.10 -10.01
C GLY A 49 -13.59 -4.34 -9.29
N MET A 50 -12.88 -4.18 -8.17
CA MET A 50 -12.33 -5.29 -7.40
C MET A 50 -13.44 -6.16 -6.82
N GLN A 51 -13.29 -7.47 -6.96
CA GLN A 51 -14.23 -8.48 -6.48
C GLN A 51 -13.60 -9.35 -5.39
N ILE A 52 -14.41 -10.08 -4.65
CA ILE A 52 -13.92 -11.01 -3.61
C ILE A 52 -12.86 -12.00 -4.14
N PRO A 53 -13.00 -12.61 -5.33
CA PRO A 53 -11.95 -13.45 -5.88
C PRO A 53 -10.60 -12.75 -6.03
N ASP A 54 -10.58 -11.47 -6.40
CA ASP A 54 -9.35 -10.68 -6.53
C ASP A 54 -8.66 -10.47 -5.17
N VAL A 55 -9.47 -10.24 -4.12
CA VAL A 55 -8.96 -10.14 -2.74
C VAL A 55 -8.34 -11.46 -2.30
N LEU A 56 -9.04 -12.59 -2.52
CA LEU A 56 -8.54 -13.92 -2.15
C LEU A 56 -7.28 -14.29 -2.90
N GLU A 57 -7.17 -13.92 -4.17
CA GLU A 57 -5.98 -14.15 -4.97
C GLU A 57 -4.80 -13.30 -4.47
N THR A 58 -5.05 -12.03 -4.14
CA THR A 58 -4.03 -11.17 -3.50
C THR A 58 -3.53 -11.78 -2.19
N VAL A 59 -4.42 -12.32 -1.36
CA VAL A 59 -4.05 -13.02 -0.12
C VAL A 59 -3.15 -14.22 -0.40
N ARG A 60 -3.44 -15.02 -1.45
CA ARG A 60 -2.58 -16.16 -1.83
C ARG A 60 -1.18 -15.71 -2.27
N GLU A 61 -1.10 -14.65 -3.09
CA GLU A 61 0.18 -14.09 -3.52
C GLU A 61 1.00 -13.53 -2.34
N VAL A 62 0.35 -12.84 -1.40
CA VAL A 62 1.03 -12.33 -0.19
C VAL A 62 1.53 -13.49 0.67
N ARG A 63 0.72 -14.54 0.88
CA ARG A 63 1.17 -15.74 1.61
C ARG A 63 2.34 -16.41 0.92
N ARG A 64 2.28 -16.57 -0.41
CA ARG A 64 3.39 -17.14 -1.17
C ARG A 64 4.67 -16.33 -0.99
N ALA A 65 4.58 -15.01 -1.09
CA ALA A 65 5.74 -14.13 -0.88
C ALA A 65 6.35 -14.30 0.53
N ILE A 66 5.52 -14.46 1.54
CA ILE A 66 5.98 -14.64 2.93
C ILE A 66 6.51 -16.05 3.18
N ASP A 67 5.76 -17.09 2.77
CA ASP A 67 6.03 -18.47 3.16
C ASP A 67 7.08 -19.14 2.25
N GLU A 68 7.05 -18.87 0.95
CA GLU A 68 7.91 -19.50 -0.06
C GLU A 68 9.09 -18.59 -0.44
N ASP A 69 8.83 -17.31 -0.74
CA ASP A 69 9.86 -16.37 -1.18
C ASP A 69 10.58 -15.68 -0.01
N GLN A 70 10.16 -15.96 1.25
CA GLN A 70 10.76 -15.47 2.51
C GLN A 70 10.85 -13.93 2.57
N ALA A 71 9.82 -13.25 2.09
CA ALA A 71 9.76 -11.79 2.14
C ALA A 71 9.68 -11.29 3.59
N ASP A 72 10.55 -10.35 3.97
CA ASP A 72 10.56 -9.69 5.27
C ASP A 72 9.45 -8.64 5.41
N GLY A 73 8.87 -8.19 4.31
CA GLY A 73 7.74 -7.26 4.27
C GLY A 73 7.05 -7.26 2.91
N VAL A 74 5.79 -6.87 2.88
CA VAL A 74 4.97 -6.84 1.65
C VAL A 74 4.31 -5.48 1.49
N VAL A 75 4.34 -4.94 0.28
CA VAL A 75 3.59 -3.72 -0.09
C VAL A 75 2.54 -4.07 -1.14
N ILE A 76 1.29 -3.78 -0.84
CA ILE A 76 0.16 -3.92 -1.76
C ILE A 76 -0.22 -2.54 -2.29
N VAL A 77 0.01 -2.32 -3.59
CA VAL A 77 -0.35 -1.06 -4.25
C VAL A 77 -1.68 -1.24 -4.97
N MET A 78 -2.71 -0.50 -4.56
CA MET A 78 -4.05 -0.66 -5.11
C MET A 78 -4.81 0.67 -5.25
N GLY A 79 -5.96 0.63 -5.94
CA GLY A 79 -6.88 1.76 -6.00
C GLY A 79 -7.53 2.05 -4.66
N THR A 80 -7.90 3.32 -4.45
CA THR A 80 -8.38 3.80 -3.15
C THR A 80 -9.89 3.61 -2.92
N ASP A 81 -10.66 3.16 -3.94
CA ASP A 81 -12.13 3.15 -3.85
C ASP A 81 -12.68 2.07 -2.93
N CYS A 82 -12.00 0.91 -2.84
CA CYS A 82 -12.34 -0.18 -1.93
C CYS A 82 -11.14 -0.57 -1.05
N MET A 83 -10.22 0.36 -0.82
CA MET A 83 -8.99 0.07 -0.07
C MET A 83 -9.27 -0.28 1.39
N GLU A 84 -10.22 0.39 2.02
CA GLU A 84 -10.56 0.13 3.42
C GLU A 84 -11.13 -1.26 3.61
N GLU A 85 -12.04 -1.71 2.72
CA GLU A 85 -12.64 -3.04 2.78
C GLU A 85 -11.63 -4.13 2.43
N ALA A 86 -10.80 -3.89 1.41
CA ALA A 86 -9.75 -4.82 1.03
C ALA A 86 -8.69 -4.97 2.12
N ALA A 87 -8.24 -3.86 2.73
CA ALA A 87 -7.27 -3.88 3.82
C ALA A 87 -7.82 -4.63 5.04
N PHE A 88 -9.08 -4.41 5.40
CA PHE A 88 -9.77 -5.17 6.45
C PHE A 88 -9.80 -6.68 6.14
N ALA A 89 -10.13 -7.04 4.91
CA ALA A 89 -10.13 -8.44 4.47
C ALA A 89 -8.72 -9.05 4.53
N PHE A 90 -7.68 -8.31 4.10
CA PHE A 90 -6.29 -8.76 4.19
C PHE A 90 -5.87 -9.01 5.64
N GLU A 91 -6.18 -8.09 6.56
CA GLU A 91 -5.90 -8.28 7.99
C GLU A 91 -6.56 -9.54 8.55
N THR A 92 -7.84 -9.74 8.20
CA THR A 92 -8.62 -10.87 8.71
C THR A 92 -8.14 -12.21 8.16
N LEU A 93 -7.69 -12.23 6.90
CA LEU A 93 -7.33 -13.47 6.21
C LEU A 93 -5.85 -13.82 6.34
N LEU A 94 -4.93 -12.86 6.39
CA LEU A 94 -3.48 -13.13 6.41
C LEU A 94 -3.00 -13.61 7.79
N GLN A 95 -3.38 -12.92 8.85
CA GLN A 95 -2.99 -13.22 10.24
C GLN A 95 -1.47 -13.46 10.39
N THR A 96 -0.65 -12.60 9.79
CA THR A 96 0.81 -12.68 9.80
C THR A 96 1.42 -11.66 10.74
N ASP A 97 2.62 -11.95 11.24
CA ASP A 97 3.46 -11.00 11.97
C ASP A 97 4.43 -10.25 11.05
N VAL A 98 4.58 -10.70 9.79
CA VAL A 98 5.34 -9.99 8.75
C VAL A 98 4.62 -8.68 8.39
N PRO A 99 5.33 -7.54 8.27
CA PRO A 99 4.74 -6.28 7.86
C PRO A 99 4.02 -6.37 6.51
N VAL A 100 2.74 -6.02 6.47
CA VAL A 100 1.97 -5.91 5.23
C VAL A 100 1.39 -4.50 5.14
N VAL A 101 1.83 -3.74 4.15
CA VAL A 101 1.44 -2.34 3.95
C VAL A 101 0.58 -2.21 2.71
N VAL A 102 -0.61 -1.65 2.86
CA VAL A 102 -1.48 -1.27 1.74
C VAL A 102 -1.31 0.22 1.47
N THR A 103 -1.13 0.58 0.21
CA THR A 103 -0.98 1.98 -0.21
C THR A 103 -1.58 2.22 -1.59
N GLY A 104 -1.68 3.48 -1.95
CA GLY A 104 -2.21 3.95 -3.23
C GLY A 104 -2.00 5.44 -3.41
N ALA A 105 -2.75 6.06 -4.33
CA ALA A 105 -2.74 7.50 -4.52
C ALA A 105 -4.12 8.01 -4.86
N MET A 106 -4.40 9.25 -4.42
CA MET A 106 -5.62 9.97 -4.76
C MET A 106 -5.47 10.72 -6.09
N ARG A 107 -4.25 11.16 -6.42
CA ARG A 107 -3.94 11.89 -7.66
C ARG A 107 -3.21 11.00 -8.65
N VAL A 108 -3.48 11.20 -9.95
CA VAL A 108 -2.72 10.56 -11.02
C VAL A 108 -1.26 11.02 -11.00
N ALA A 109 -0.33 10.13 -11.38
CA ALA A 109 1.11 10.38 -11.28
C ALA A 109 1.59 11.65 -12.01
N THR A 110 0.89 12.07 -13.07
CA THR A 110 1.19 13.28 -13.85
C THR A 110 0.57 14.57 -13.29
N ALA A 111 -0.24 14.46 -12.24
CA ALA A 111 -0.84 15.65 -11.63
C ALA A 111 0.20 16.44 -10.81
N ARG A 112 0.07 17.77 -10.81
CA ARG A 112 0.88 18.59 -9.91
C ARG A 112 0.55 18.27 -8.46
N GLY A 113 1.60 17.98 -7.67
CA GLY A 113 1.46 17.56 -6.28
C GLY A 113 0.91 16.14 -6.16
N ALA A 114 1.20 15.25 -7.13
CA ALA A 114 0.93 13.83 -7.02
C ALA A 114 1.69 13.25 -5.81
N GLU A 115 0.95 12.62 -4.91
CA GLU A 115 1.49 12.08 -3.66
C GLU A 115 1.86 10.60 -3.75
N GLY A 116 1.49 9.94 -4.85
CA GLY A 116 1.76 8.52 -5.08
C GLY A 116 3.22 8.11 -4.87
N PRO A 117 4.20 8.83 -5.42
CA PRO A 117 5.62 8.57 -5.19
C PRO A 117 6.00 8.55 -3.72
N ALA A 118 5.59 9.56 -2.96
CA ALA A 118 5.87 9.65 -1.53
C ALA A 118 5.17 8.54 -0.73
N ASN A 119 3.91 8.25 -1.04
CA ASN A 119 3.18 7.15 -0.41
C ASN A 119 3.85 5.80 -0.65
N LEU A 120 4.31 5.54 -1.87
CA LEU A 120 4.99 4.30 -2.21
C LEU A 120 6.33 4.17 -1.48
N LEU A 121 7.14 5.23 -1.47
CA LEU A 121 8.41 5.25 -0.75
C LEU A 121 8.21 4.98 0.74
N ASN A 122 7.26 5.66 1.36
CA ASN A 122 6.92 5.48 2.77
C ASN A 122 6.41 4.06 3.06
N ALA A 123 5.61 3.49 2.16
CA ALA A 123 5.12 2.11 2.30
C ALA A 123 6.26 1.08 2.25
N ILE A 124 7.22 1.26 1.33
CA ILE A 124 8.38 0.36 1.22
C ILE A 124 9.28 0.46 2.46
N ARG A 125 9.59 1.68 2.92
CA ARG A 125 10.37 1.90 4.14
C ARG A 125 9.70 1.29 5.36
N ALA A 126 8.39 1.47 5.47
CA ALA A 126 7.62 0.91 6.57
C ALA A 126 7.59 -0.63 6.52
N ALA A 127 7.39 -1.23 5.35
CA ALA A 127 7.39 -2.68 5.18
C ALA A 127 8.75 -3.32 5.51
N ALA A 128 9.85 -2.58 5.26
CA ALA A 128 11.20 -3.01 5.59
C ALA A 128 11.60 -2.72 7.06
N SER A 129 10.71 -2.12 7.85
CA SER A 129 11.01 -1.72 9.23
C SER A 129 10.50 -2.74 10.25
N ASP A 130 11.35 -3.17 11.16
CA ASP A 130 10.97 -4.01 12.31
C ASP A 130 9.88 -3.37 13.19
N ALA A 131 9.74 -2.04 13.12
CA ALA A 131 8.73 -1.32 13.89
C ALA A 131 7.30 -1.76 13.55
N LEU A 132 7.05 -2.26 12.32
CA LEU A 132 5.75 -2.77 11.89
C LEU A 132 5.53 -4.26 12.21
N SER A 133 6.56 -4.98 12.62
CA SER A 133 6.42 -6.40 12.93
C SER A 133 5.34 -6.65 13.99
N GLY A 134 4.44 -7.57 13.70
CA GLY A 134 3.33 -7.93 14.57
C GLY A 134 2.18 -6.93 14.63
N LEU A 135 2.19 -5.84 13.83
CA LEU A 135 1.07 -4.89 13.77
C LEU A 135 -0.07 -5.36 12.85
N GLY A 136 0.16 -6.40 12.05
CA GLY A 136 -0.77 -6.86 11.04
C GLY A 136 -0.74 -6.01 9.78
N VAL A 137 -1.86 -5.97 9.07
CA VAL A 137 -2.00 -5.14 7.88
C VAL A 137 -2.24 -3.69 8.27
N VAL A 138 -1.45 -2.81 7.69
CA VAL A 138 -1.60 -1.36 7.86
C VAL A 138 -1.86 -0.67 6.52
N VAL A 139 -2.51 0.48 6.58
CA VAL A 139 -2.71 1.36 5.43
C VAL A 139 -1.86 2.61 5.64
N ILE A 140 -1.05 2.96 4.63
CA ILE A 140 -0.19 4.15 4.66
C ILE A 140 -0.53 5.05 3.49
N LEU A 141 -1.09 6.21 3.79
CA LEU A 141 -1.28 7.33 2.87
C LEU A 141 -0.99 8.65 3.60
N ASN A 142 -0.42 9.61 2.86
CA ASN A 142 -0.15 10.94 3.39
C ASN A 142 0.58 10.89 4.75
N GLU A 143 1.65 10.06 4.82
CA GLU A 143 2.54 9.87 5.98
C GLU A 143 1.91 9.14 7.19
N TRP A 144 0.59 9.01 7.28
CA TRP A 144 -0.06 8.36 8.40
C TRP A 144 -0.13 6.86 8.25
N ILE A 145 0.13 6.16 9.35
CA ILE A 145 -0.01 4.70 9.48
C ILE A 145 -1.30 4.41 10.22
N HIS A 146 -2.23 3.72 9.54
CA HIS A 146 -3.51 3.32 10.10
C HIS A 146 -3.59 1.79 10.19
N SER A 147 -4.20 1.27 11.25
CA SER A 147 -4.57 -0.15 11.27
C SER A 147 -5.65 -0.42 10.23
N ALA A 148 -5.51 -1.50 9.47
CA ALA A 148 -6.51 -1.94 8.50
C ALA A 148 -7.90 -2.24 9.13
N LEU A 149 -7.96 -2.48 10.44
CA LEU A 149 -9.22 -2.72 11.16
C LEU A 149 -10.06 -1.45 11.34
N TYR A 150 -9.47 -0.26 11.28
CA TYR A 150 -10.12 0.99 11.69
C TYR A 150 -9.99 2.12 10.68
N VAL A 151 -9.23 1.93 9.62
CA VAL A 151 -9.05 2.95 8.57
C VAL A 151 -10.33 3.11 7.76
N GLN A 152 -10.65 4.35 7.40
CA GLN A 152 -11.80 4.70 6.56
C GLN A 152 -11.42 5.74 5.53
N LYS A 153 -12.03 5.71 4.35
CA LYS A 153 -11.93 6.76 3.34
C LYS A 153 -12.94 7.86 3.66
N LEU A 154 -12.47 8.93 4.27
CA LEU A 154 -13.30 10.04 4.75
C LEU A 154 -13.59 11.11 3.68
N HIS A 155 -12.85 11.10 2.58
CA HIS A 155 -13.00 12.08 1.51
C HIS A 155 -12.75 11.47 0.12
N PRO A 156 -13.54 11.83 -0.90
CA PRO A 156 -13.45 11.23 -2.22
C PRO A 156 -12.20 11.64 -3.04
N SER A 157 -11.54 12.75 -2.75
CA SER A 157 -10.48 13.32 -3.60
C SER A 157 -9.31 14.01 -2.89
N ASN A 158 -9.35 14.15 -1.56
CA ASN A 158 -8.25 14.77 -0.80
C ASN A 158 -7.07 13.81 -0.70
N CYS A 159 -5.81 14.29 -0.71
CA CYS A 159 -4.65 13.44 -0.45
C CYS A 159 -4.66 12.87 0.98
N ALA A 160 -5.19 13.62 1.95
CA ALA A 160 -5.46 13.14 3.30
C ALA A 160 -6.88 12.51 3.39
N ALA A 161 -7.23 11.66 2.41
CA ALA A 161 -8.56 11.07 2.32
C ALA A 161 -8.82 9.97 3.33
N PHE A 162 -7.78 9.32 3.82
CA PHE A 162 -7.89 8.21 4.76
C PHE A 162 -7.61 8.67 6.18
N GLY A 163 -8.38 8.15 7.10
CA GLY A 163 -8.24 8.43 8.51
C GLY A 163 -8.77 7.30 9.38
N SER A 164 -8.42 7.33 10.64
CA SER A 164 -8.98 6.52 11.71
C SER A 164 -9.06 7.37 12.96
N GLU A 165 -9.88 6.97 13.92
CA GLU A 165 -9.99 7.68 15.20
C GLU A 165 -8.61 7.82 15.88
N PHE A 166 -7.79 6.77 15.76
CA PHE A 166 -6.43 6.74 16.32
C PHE A 166 -5.44 6.20 15.27
N PRO A 167 -4.72 7.06 14.52
CA PRO A 167 -3.57 6.60 13.72
C PRO A 167 -2.54 5.95 14.62
N ILE A 168 -2.04 4.78 14.21
CA ILE A 168 -1.11 3.99 15.03
C ILE A 168 0.33 4.47 14.92
N GLY A 169 0.64 5.30 13.93
CA GLY A 169 1.98 5.84 13.71
C GLY A 169 2.05 6.78 12.52
N MET A 170 3.26 7.11 12.16
CA MET A 170 3.56 7.91 10.96
C MET A 170 4.94 7.56 10.39
N VAL A 171 5.12 7.88 9.10
CA VAL A 171 6.41 7.88 8.42
C VAL A 171 6.76 9.32 8.07
N ALA A 172 7.77 9.88 8.72
CA ALA A 172 8.18 11.25 8.49
C ALA A 172 9.69 11.31 8.23
N GLU A 173 10.11 12.02 7.18
CA GLU A 173 11.53 12.17 6.79
C GLU A 173 12.28 10.83 6.65
N GLY A 174 11.54 9.76 6.35
CA GLY A 174 12.08 8.40 6.22
C GLY A 174 12.04 7.56 7.49
N ASP A 175 11.76 8.15 8.63
CA ASP A 175 11.66 7.46 9.92
C ASP A 175 10.26 6.92 10.15
N VAL A 176 10.18 5.65 10.59
CA VAL A 176 8.93 4.97 10.95
C VAL A 176 8.71 5.08 12.45
N SER A 177 7.67 5.80 12.85
CA SER A 177 7.34 6.04 14.27
C SER A 177 5.99 5.41 14.62
N ILE A 178 5.99 4.43 15.51
CA ILE A 178 4.78 3.78 16.03
C ILE A 178 4.44 4.34 17.41
N ARG A 179 3.23 4.85 17.55
CA ARG A 179 2.72 5.47 18.79
C ARG A 179 1.85 4.53 19.60
N THR A 180 1.13 3.64 18.90
CA THR A 180 0.17 2.72 19.53
C THR A 180 0.22 1.38 18.81
N ARG A 181 0.19 0.28 19.57
CA ARG A 181 0.09 -1.08 19.04
C ARG A 181 -1.32 -1.61 19.28
N PRO A 182 -2.10 -1.89 18.23
CA PRO A 182 -3.44 -2.45 18.40
C PRO A 182 -3.36 -3.87 18.97
N ILE A 183 -4.32 -4.22 19.80
CA ILE A 183 -4.47 -5.60 20.28
C ILE A 183 -5.05 -6.42 19.13
N ARG A 184 -4.27 -7.37 18.63
CA ARG A 184 -4.71 -8.32 17.61
C ARG A 184 -5.23 -9.59 18.27
N ARG A 185 -6.37 -10.09 17.80
CA ARG A 185 -6.84 -11.44 18.15
C ARG A 185 -6.19 -12.43 17.19
N LYS A 186 -5.45 -13.36 17.74
CA LYS A 186 -4.92 -14.52 17.00
C LYS A 186 -6.02 -15.56 16.84
#